data_bcc4f22e42b15e06b3264c54ccab2285
#
_entry.id   bcc4f22e42b15e06b3264c54ccab2285
#
_cell.length_a   1.000
_cell.length_b   1.000
_cell.length_c   1.000
_cell.angle_alpha   90.00
_cell.angle_beta   90.00
_cell.angle_gamma   90.00
#
_symmetry.space_group_name_H-M   'P 1'
#
loop_
_entity.id
_entity.type
_entity.pdbx_description
1 polymer ?
#
loop_
_entity_poly.entity_id
_entity_poly.type
_entity_poly.pdbx_seq_one_letter_code
_entity_poly.pdbx_strand_id
1 'polypeptide(L)'
;MFDLCKMPHVLVAGATGQGKSVGLNAIITSLLYKKHPAELKFVLVDPKKVEFSIYSVIEHHFLAKLPDGEDAIITDVTKVVQTLNSICIEMDTRYDLLKAAHVRNIKEYNEKFINRRLNPEKGHKFMPYIVVVIDEFGDLIMTAGKDCLLYTSPSPRDYAASR
;
A
#
# COMPACT_ATOMS: atom_id res chain seq x y z
N MET A 1 12.27 -11.74 -12.65
CA MET A 1 11.66 -10.41 -12.48
C MET A 1 10.17 -10.63 -12.31
N PHE A 2 9.58 -10.21 -11.20
CA PHE A 2 8.14 -10.38 -10.94
C PHE A 2 7.44 -9.02 -10.98
N ASP A 3 6.14 -9.05 -11.28
CA ASP A 3 5.29 -7.87 -11.41
C ASP A 3 4.31 -7.83 -10.23
N LEU A 4 4.51 -6.87 -9.31
CA LEU A 4 3.66 -6.69 -8.14
C LEU A 4 2.20 -6.38 -8.52
N CYS A 5 1.95 -5.76 -9.67
CA CYS A 5 0.58 -5.50 -10.10
C CYS A 5 -0.20 -6.78 -10.43
N LYS A 6 0.52 -7.86 -10.77
CA LYS A 6 -0.05 -9.20 -11.01
C LYS A 6 -0.09 -10.07 -9.76
N MET A 7 0.61 -9.65 -8.71
CA MET A 7 0.71 -10.33 -7.43
C MET A 7 0.37 -9.33 -6.32
N PRO A 8 -0.92 -8.99 -6.15
CA PRO A 8 -1.35 -7.89 -5.26
C PRO A 8 -1.01 -8.17 -3.78
N HIS A 9 -0.86 -9.43 -3.40
CA HIS A 9 -0.46 -9.84 -2.07
C HIS A 9 0.73 -10.80 -2.15
N VAL A 10 1.82 -10.45 -1.48
CA VAL A 10 3.04 -11.27 -1.43
C VAL A 10 3.42 -11.50 0.02
N LEU A 11 3.53 -12.74 0.42
CA LEU A 11 4.06 -13.13 1.70
C LEU A 11 5.54 -13.54 1.53
N VAL A 12 6.41 -12.83 2.24
CA VAL A 12 7.84 -13.15 2.30
C VAL A 12 8.13 -13.79 3.65
N ALA A 13 8.45 -15.07 3.66
CA ALA A 13 8.78 -15.81 4.87
C ALA A 13 10.27 -16.16 4.90
N GLY A 14 10.84 -16.14 6.10
CA GLY A 14 12.22 -16.52 6.35
C GLY A 14 12.55 -16.40 7.84
N ALA A 15 13.35 -17.31 8.38
CA ALA A 15 13.84 -17.18 9.73
C ALA A 15 14.84 -16.01 9.87
N THR A 16 15.07 -15.59 11.09
CA THR A 16 16.06 -14.56 11.42
C THR A 16 17.42 -14.91 10.79
N GLY A 17 18.01 -13.97 10.06
CA GLY A 17 19.28 -14.18 9.37
C GLY A 17 19.19 -14.89 8.00
N GLN A 18 17.99 -15.30 7.55
CA GLN A 18 17.79 -15.97 6.25
C GLN A 18 17.45 -15.02 5.09
N GLY A 19 17.70 -13.74 5.25
CA GLY A 19 17.60 -12.78 4.16
C GLY A 19 16.21 -12.19 3.88
N LYS A 20 15.22 -12.37 4.77
CA LYS A 20 13.89 -11.74 4.67
C LYS A 20 14.03 -10.22 4.49
N SER A 21 14.76 -9.57 5.39
CA SER A 21 15.00 -8.12 5.36
C SER A 21 15.77 -7.68 4.12
N VAL A 22 16.75 -8.46 3.70
CA VAL A 22 17.50 -8.20 2.45
C VAL A 22 16.56 -8.27 1.25
N GLY A 23 15.67 -9.26 1.20
CA GLY A 23 14.66 -9.41 0.16
C GLY A 23 13.67 -8.24 0.10
N LEU A 24 13.14 -7.81 1.27
CA LEU A 24 12.25 -6.65 1.36
C LEU A 24 12.96 -5.36 0.92
N ASN A 25 14.18 -5.13 1.39
CA ASN A 25 14.98 -3.99 1.00
C ASN A 25 15.30 -3.99 -0.50
N ALA A 26 15.59 -5.14 -1.10
CA ALA A 26 15.80 -5.26 -2.54
C ALA A 26 14.55 -4.89 -3.33
N ILE A 27 13.35 -5.29 -2.86
CA ILE A 27 12.06 -4.93 -3.49
C ILE A 27 11.84 -3.43 -3.41
N ILE A 28 11.93 -2.84 -2.22
CA ILE A 28 11.72 -1.40 -2.00
C ILE A 28 12.70 -0.59 -2.85
N THR A 29 13.98 -0.92 -2.78
CA THR A 29 15.02 -0.22 -3.55
C THR A 29 14.79 -0.32 -5.06
N SER A 30 14.42 -1.52 -5.55
CA SER A 30 14.11 -1.71 -6.99
C SER A 30 12.94 -0.83 -7.44
N LEU A 31 11.94 -0.63 -6.60
CA LEU A 31 10.79 0.22 -6.90
C LEU A 31 11.17 1.70 -6.86
N LEU A 32 11.98 2.13 -5.89
CA LEU A 32 12.50 3.48 -5.78
C LEU A 32 13.31 3.89 -7.02
N TYR A 33 14.12 2.97 -7.56
CA TYR A 33 14.87 3.24 -8.79
C TYR A 33 14.00 3.30 -10.05
N LYS A 34 12.85 2.62 -10.05
CA LYS A 34 12.01 2.50 -11.26
C LYS A 34 10.85 3.47 -11.34
N LYS A 35 10.43 4.04 -10.23
CA LYS A 35 9.20 4.82 -10.15
C LYS A 35 9.44 6.21 -9.57
N HIS A 36 8.77 7.18 -10.15
CA HIS A 36 8.76 8.54 -9.63
C HIS A 36 7.84 8.66 -8.40
N PRO A 37 8.13 9.54 -7.42
CA PRO A 37 7.29 9.73 -6.23
C PRO A 37 5.83 10.08 -6.52
N ALA A 38 5.55 10.69 -7.67
CA ALA A 38 4.19 10.97 -8.11
C ALA A 38 3.43 9.72 -8.58
N GLU A 39 4.14 8.63 -8.93
CA GLU A 39 3.54 7.39 -9.43
C GLU A 39 3.43 6.30 -8.35
N LEU A 40 4.23 6.41 -7.29
CA LEU A 40 4.35 5.37 -6.26
C LEU A 40 4.48 5.98 -4.87
N LYS A 41 3.71 5.42 -3.94
CA LYS A 41 3.82 5.71 -2.51
C LYS A 41 3.98 4.41 -1.73
N PHE A 42 4.71 4.49 -0.61
CA PHE A 42 4.87 3.40 0.34
C PHE A 42 4.17 3.72 1.66
N VAL A 43 3.60 2.69 2.25
CA VAL A 43 3.24 2.65 3.67
C VAL A 43 4.13 1.60 4.30
N LEU A 44 5.00 2.01 5.21
CA LEU A 44 5.96 1.14 5.87
C LEU A 44 5.55 0.91 7.32
N VAL A 45 5.40 -0.35 7.70
CA VAL A 45 5.03 -0.79 9.05
C VAL A 45 6.17 -1.63 9.62
N ASP A 46 6.78 -1.13 10.68
CA ASP A 46 7.93 -1.77 11.36
C ASP A 46 7.76 -1.68 12.88
N PRO A 47 7.05 -2.64 13.50
CA PRO A 47 6.80 -2.64 14.94
C PRO A 47 8.09 -2.67 15.77
N LYS A 48 9.16 -3.24 15.22
CA LYS A 48 10.45 -3.39 15.90
C LYS A 48 11.41 -2.21 15.73
N LYS A 49 11.10 -1.27 14.85
CA LYS A 49 11.91 -0.06 14.55
C LYS A 49 13.34 -0.37 14.04
N VAL A 50 13.53 -1.48 13.37
CA VAL A 50 14.88 -1.95 12.97
C VAL A 50 15.07 -1.90 11.46
N GLU A 51 14.10 -2.43 10.71
CA GLU A 51 14.29 -2.74 9.29
C GLU A 51 14.09 -1.53 8.37
N PHE A 52 13.11 -0.68 8.67
CA PHE A 52 12.71 0.39 7.74
C PHE A 52 13.15 1.80 8.17
N SER A 53 13.83 1.95 9.30
CA SER A 53 14.30 3.26 9.80
C SER A 53 15.16 4.03 8.78
N ILE A 54 15.91 3.33 7.92
CA ILE A 54 16.72 3.91 6.85
C ILE A 54 15.89 4.66 5.79
N TYR A 55 14.61 4.33 5.66
CA TYR A 55 13.70 4.96 4.68
C TYR A 55 13.05 6.26 5.18
N SER A 56 13.29 6.68 6.42
CA SER A 56 12.81 7.97 6.92
C SER A 56 13.27 9.15 6.06
N VAL A 57 14.44 9.05 5.44
CA VAL A 57 15.00 10.07 4.55
C VAL A 57 14.16 10.36 3.29
N ILE A 58 13.31 9.41 2.88
CA ILE A 58 12.43 9.58 1.71
C ILE A 58 10.99 9.93 2.10
N GLU A 59 10.76 10.30 3.35
CA GLU A 59 9.44 10.58 3.92
C GLU A 59 8.61 11.53 3.06
N HIS A 60 9.16 12.67 2.72
CA HIS A 60 8.42 13.72 2.02
C HIS A 60 8.09 13.39 0.56
N HIS A 61 8.75 12.39 -0.01
CA HIS A 61 8.60 12.06 -1.41
C HIS A 61 7.81 10.78 -1.63
N PHE A 62 8.19 9.71 -0.96
CA PHE A 62 7.67 8.37 -1.24
C PHE A 62 6.76 7.81 -0.16
N LEU A 63 6.82 8.30 1.09
CA LEU A 63 5.99 7.72 2.14
C LEU A 63 4.61 8.38 2.18
N ALA A 64 3.58 7.54 2.28
CA ALA A 64 2.23 7.95 2.60
C ALA A 64 2.02 7.77 4.11
N LYS A 65 1.52 8.81 4.78
CA LYS A 65 1.22 8.79 6.20
C LYS A 65 -0.16 9.37 6.47
N LEU A 66 -0.69 9.09 7.66
CA LEU A 66 -1.92 9.72 8.11
C LEU A 66 -1.74 11.24 8.24
N PRO A 67 -2.79 12.04 8.01
CA PRO A 67 -2.72 13.50 8.15
C PRO A 67 -2.20 13.95 9.51
N ASP A 68 -2.57 13.24 10.57
CA ASP A 68 -2.17 13.54 11.95
C ASP A 68 -0.96 12.70 12.43
N GLY A 69 -0.33 11.96 11.51
CA GLY A 69 0.81 11.09 11.82
C GLY A 69 2.13 11.87 11.86
N GLU A 70 2.80 11.88 13.00
CA GLU A 70 4.13 12.48 13.15
C GLU A 70 5.19 11.61 12.48
N ASP A 71 5.10 10.29 12.63
CA ASP A 71 6.09 9.33 12.15
C ASP A 71 5.80 8.87 10.73
N ALA A 72 6.82 8.85 9.89
CA ALA A 72 6.77 8.34 8.52
C ALA A 72 6.66 6.82 8.44
N ILE A 73 7.22 6.13 9.44
CA ILE A 73 7.22 4.68 9.58
C ILE A 73 6.35 4.33 10.76
N ILE A 74 5.39 3.45 10.55
CA ILE A 74 4.38 3.11 11.55
C ILE A 74 4.94 2.02 12.45
N THR A 75 5.06 2.34 13.73
CA THR A 75 5.64 1.44 14.73
C THR A 75 4.65 1.03 15.83
N ASP A 76 3.60 1.81 16.03
CA ASP A 76 2.56 1.56 17.02
C ASP A 76 1.40 0.76 16.42
N VAL A 77 0.97 -0.30 17.08
CA VAL A 77 -0.09 -1.21 16.60
C VAL A 77 -1.42 -0.48 16.40
N THR A 78 -1.77 0.46 17.28
CA THR A 78 -3.00 1.25 17.14
C THR A 78 -2.96 2.10 15.87
N LYS A 79 -1.82 2.75 15.61
CA LYS A 79 -1.60 3.52 14.38
C LYS A 79 -1.60 2.62 13.15
N VAL A 80 -1.13 1.37 13.24
CA VAL A 80 -1.24 0.40 12.14
C VAL A 80 -2.69 0.14 11.79
N VAL A 81 -3.55 -0.16 12.77
CA VAL A 81 -4.99 -0.41 12.53
C VAL A 81 -5.65 0.82 11.89
N GLN A 82 -5.38 2.01 12.41
CA GLN A 82 -5.91 3.26 11.84
C GLN A 82 -5.45 3.46 10.39
N THR A 83 -4.18 3.18 10.11
CA THR A 83 -3.64 3.29 8.75
C THR A 83 -4.26 2.28 7.80
N LEU A 84 -4.43 1.04 8.22
CA LEU A 84 -5.09 0.01 7.41
C LEU A 84 -6.55 0.38 7.11
N ASN A 85 -7.28 0.89 8.09
CA ASN A 85 -8.63 1.41 7.88
C ASN A 85 -8.65 2.57 6.86
N SER A 86 -7.69 3.50 6.95
CA SER A 86 -7.57 4.60 6.00
C SER A 86 -7.23 4.12 4.59
N ILE A 87 -6.43 3.07 4.46
CA ILE A 87 -6.12 2.43 3.17
C ILE A 87 -7.37 1.79 2.57
N CYS A 88 -8.21 1.14 3.40
CA CYS A 88 -9.50 0.58 2.95
C CYS A 88 -10.43 1.68 2.41
N ILE A 89 -10.54 2.81 3.12
CA ILE A 89 -11.34 3.97 2.67
C ILE A 89 -10.78 4.54 1.36
N GLU A 90 -9.46 4.68 1.25
CA GLU A 90 -8.81 5.14 0.00
C GLU A 90 -9.08 4.16 -1.14
N MET A 91 -9.06 2.86 -0.87
CA MET A 91 -9.37 1.82 -1.86
C MET A 91 -10.80 1.96 -2.36
N ASP A 92 -11.78 2.11 -1.48
CA ASP A 92 -13.19 2.29 -1.84
C ASP A 92 -13.38 3.57 -2.67
N THR A 93 -12.77 4.67 -2.25
CA THR A 93 -12.76 5.93 -3.01
C THR A 93 -12.21 5.74 -4.41
N ARG A 94 -11.13 4.97 -4.56
CA ARG A 94 -10.54 4.65 -5.88
C ARG A 94 -11.47 3.81 -6.73
N TYR A 95 -12.16 2.82 -6.16
CA TYR A 95 -13.16 2.04 -6.88
C TYR A 95 -14.30 2.91 -7.41
N ASP A 96 -14.79 3.85 -6.63
CA ASP A 96 -15.82 4.79 -7.09
C ASP A 96 -15.33 5.66 -8.25
N LEU A 97 -14.09 6.15 -8.19
CA LEU A 97 -13.48 6.90 -9.29
C LEU A 97 -13.27 6.04 -10.55
N LEU A 98 -12.85 4.79 -10.40
CA LEU A 98 -12.72 3.85 -11.53
C LEU A 98 -14.09 3.60 -12.18
N LYS A 99 -15.12 3.40 -11.36
CA LYS A 99 -16.51 3.23 -11.83
C LYS A 99 -17.01 4.48 -12.56
N ALA A 100 -16.81 5.65 -11.99
CA ALA A 100 -17.18 6.93 -12.61
C ALA A 100 -16.45 7.18 -13.94
N ALA A 101 -15.21 6.73 -14.04
CA ALA A 101 -14.40 6.82 -15.26
C ALA A 101 -14.71 5.70 -16.29
N HIS A 102 -15.55 4.72 -15.95
CA HIS A 102 -15.84 3.54 -16.78
C HIS A 102 -14.57 2.78 -17.18
N VAL A 103 -13.70 2.48 -16.21
CA VAL A 103 -12.47 1.71 -16.40
C VAL A 103 -12.33 0.62 -15.34
N ARG A 104 -11.50 -0.40 -15.60
CA ARG A 104 -11.39 -1.58 -14.76
C ARG A 104 -10.16 -1.56 -13.83
N ASN A 105 -9.16 -0.74 -14.14
CA ASN A 105 -7.92 -0.73 -13.41
C ASN A 105 -7.27 0.66 -13.39
N ILE A 106 -6.34 0.83 -12.47
CA ILE A 106 -5.61 2.10 -12.25
C ILE A 106 -4.80 2.54 -13.46
N LYS A 107 -4.28 1.61 -14.27
CA LYS A 107 -3.50 1.94 -15.46
C LYS A 107 -4.36 2.63 -16.51
N GLU A 108 -5.51 2.04 -16.85
CA GLU A 108 -6.48 2.62 -17.78
C GLU A 108 -6.99 3.98 -17.28
N TYR A 109 -7.22 4.09 -15.96
CA TYR A 109 -7.65 5.34 -15.34
C TYR A 109 -6.62 6.43 -15.51
N ASN A 110 -5.37 6.17 -15.14
CA ASN A 110 -4.28 7.13 -15.24
C ASN A 110 -4.00 7.53 -16.69
N GLU A 111 -4.10 6.60 -17.65
CA GLU A 111 -4.02 6.92 -19.07
C GLU A 111 -5.13 7.88 -19.51
N LYS A 112 -6.37 7.67 -19.07
CA LYS A 112 -7.47 8.62 -19.34
C LYS A 112 -7.24 9.98 -18.71
N PHE A 113 -6.72 10.00 -17.48
CA PHE A 113 -6.43 11.25 -16.77
C PHE A 113 -5.32 12.05 -17.46
N ILE A 114 -4.21 11.42 -17.82
CA ILE A 114 -3.09 12.05 -18.54
C ILE A 114 -3.54 12.60 -19.89
N ASN A 115 -4.42 11.87 -20.58
CA ASN A 115 -5.00 12.29 -21.86
C ASN A 115 -6.13 13.34 -21.71
N ARG A 116 -6.30 13.93 -20.51
CA ARG A 116 -7.31 14.95 -20.19
C ARG A 116 -8.76 14.55 -20.52
N ARG A 117 -9.06 13.25 -20.43
CA ARG A 117 -10.41 12.70 -20.66
C ARG A 117 -11.25 12.61 -19.38
N LEU A 118 -10.69 12.99 -18.23
CA LEU A 118 -11.34 13.02 -16.93
C LEU A 118 -11.31 14.45 -16.39
N ASN A 119 -12.46 14.93 -15.88
CA ASN A 119 -12.55 16.29 -15.37
C ASN A 119 -12.13 16.36 -13.91
N PRO A 120 -11.07 17.12 -13.56
CA PRO A 120 -10.62 17.31 -12.17
C PRO A 120 -11.68 17.93 -11.25
N GLU A 121 -12.58 18.78 -11.78
CA GLU A 121 -13.66 19.39 -11.01
C GLU A 121 -14.66 18.36 -10.47
N LYS A 122 -14.73 17.18 -11.10
CA LYS A 122 -15.52 16.03 -10.64
C LYS A 122 -14.77 15.13 -9.68
N GLY A 123 -13.67 15.60 -9.12
CA GLY A 123 -12.86 14.87 -8.15
C GLY A 123 -11.84 13.90 -8.76
N HIS A 124 -11.73 13.84 -10.09
CA HIS A 124 -10.72 13.00 -10.72
C HIS A 124 -9.32 13.56 -10.49
N LYS A 125 -8.41 12.69 -10.07
CA LYS A 125 -7.00 13.00 -9.83
C LYS A 125 -6.13 11.83 -10.31
N PHE A 126 -4.87 12.09 -10.57
CA PHE A 126 -3.92 11.01 -10.85
C PHE A 126 -3.81 10.09 -9.62
N MET A 127 -3.81 8.79 -9.84
CA MET A 127 -3.74 7.80 -8.78
C MET A 127 -2.34 7.18 -8.73
N PRO A 128 -1.49 7.49 -7.74
CA PRO A 128 -0.25 6.75 -7.54
C PRO A 128 -0.56 5.33 -7.07
N TYR A 129 0.31 4.38 -7.39
CA TYR A 129 0.30 3.07 -6.74
C TYR A 129 0.66 3.23 -5.27
N ILE A 130 0.03 2.46 -4.41
CA ILE A 130 0.37 2.41 -2.98
C ILE A 130 0.84 0.99 -2.67
N VAL A 131 2.06 0.87 -2.17
CA VAL A 131 2.64 -0.40 -1.73
C VAL A 131 2.75 -0.38 -0.22
N VAL A 132 2.05 -1.29 0.43
CA VAL A 132 2.13 -1.49 1.88
C VAL A 132 3.15 -2.57 2.14
N VAL A 133 4.15 -2.26 2.95
CA VAL A 133 5.18 -3.22 3.37
C VAL A 133 5.11 -3.34 4.88
N ILE A 134 4.87 -4.56 5.34
CA ILE A 134 4.75 -4.87 6.76
C ILE A 134 5.88 -5.83 7.12
N ASP A 135 6.78 -5.39 8.00
CA ASP A 135 7.72 -6.28 8.65
C ASP A 135 7.05 -6.98 9.84
N GLU A 136 7.34 -8.25 10.03
CA GLU A 136 6.81 -9.06 11.15
C GLU A 136 5.27 -9.07 11.23
N PHE A 137 4.62 -9.47 10.14
CA PHE A 137 3.14 -9.56 10.07
C PHE A 137 2.55 -10.47 11.17
N GLY A 138 3.31 -11.49 11.62
CA GLY A 138 2.90 -12.37 12.71
C GLY A 138 2.65 -11.63 14.02
N ASP A 139 3.51 -10.68 14.37
CA ASP A 139 3.37 -9.90 15.60
C ASP A 139 2.11 -9.02 15.57
N LEU A 140 1.78 -8.47 14.40
CA LEU A 140 0.55 -7.70 14.21
C LEU A 140 -0.71 -8.54 14.41
N ILE A 141 -0.74 -9.75 13.85
CA ILE A 141 -1.86 -10.69 14.02
C ILE A 141 -2.05 -11.04 15.50
N MET A 142 -0.98 -11.31 16.22
CA MET A 142 -1.03 -11.70 17.62
C MET A 142 -1.49 -10.56 18.51
N THR A 143 -1.14 -9.32 18.18
CA THR A 143 -1.39 -8.12 19.02
C THR A 143 -2.72 -7.45 18.70
N ALA A 144 -3.05 -7.33 17.42
CA ALA A 144 -4.27 -6.63 16.97
C ALA A 144 -5.53 -7.51 16.96
N GLY A 145 -5.37 -8.82 17.20
CA GLY A 145 -6.48 -9.77 17.21
C GLY A 145 -7.12 -10.02 15.84
N LYS A 146 -8.20 -10.79 15.84
CA LYS A 146 -8.91 -11.19 14.61
C LYS A 146 -9.54 -10.03 13.84
N ASP A 147 -9.81 -8.92 14.50
CA ASP A 147 -10.50 -7.77 13.90
C ASP A 147 -9.64 -7.05 12.86
N CYS A 148 -8.33 -7.03 13.04
CA CYS A 148 -7.41 -6.44 12.05
C CYS A 148 -7.34 -7.25 10.75
N LEU A 149 -7.54 -8.56 10.81
CA LEU A 149 -7.45 -9.47 9.65
C LEU A 149 -8.69 -9.45 8.76
N LEU A 150 -9.85 -9.18 9.33
CA LEU A 150 -11.11 -9.13 8.57
C LEU A 150 -11.15 -7.93 7.62
N TYR A 151 -10.43 -6.85 7.93
CA TYR A 151 -10.40 -5.63 7.12
C TYR A 151 -9.28 -5.61 6.05
N THR A 152 -8.23 -6.43 6.18
CA THR A 152 -7.03 -6.30 5.34
C THR A 152 -6.98 -7.21 4.11
N SER A 153 -7.93 -8.12 3.95
CA SER A 153 -7.97 -9.00 2.78
C SER A 153 -9.41 -9.31 2.40
N PRO A 154 -10.00 -8.54 1.47
CA PRO A 154 -11.15 -9.09 0.75
C PRO A 154 -10.65 -10.35 0.04
N SER A 155 -11.14 -11.49 0.53
CA SER A 155 -10.83 -12.79 -0.07
C SER A 155 -11.24 -12.76 -1.54
N PRO A 156 -10.48 -13.36 -2.45
CA PRO A 156 -10.93 -13.58 -3.83
C PRO A 156 -12.30 -14.26 -3.94
N ARG A 157 -12.78 -14.88 -2.84
CA ARG A 157 -14.13 -15.47 -2.75
C ARG A 157 -15.25 -14.44 -2.63
N ASP A 158 -14.96 -13.26 -2.09
CA ASP A 158 -15.99 -12.22 -1.92
C ASP A 158 -16.33 -11.55 -3.26
N TYR A 159 -15.43 -11.59 -4.23
CA TYR A 159 -15.68 -11.17 -5.61
C TYR A 159 -16.50 -12.17 -6.42
N ALA A 160 -16.58 -13.43 -6.01
CA ALA A 160 -17.36 -14.45 -6.72
C ALA A 160 -18.84 -14.50 -6.29
N ALA A 161 -19.19 -13.90 -5.15
CA ALA A 161 -20.55 -13.90 -4.60
C ALA A 161 -21.41 -12.72 -5.05
N SER A 162 -20.86 -11.77 -5.82
CA SER A 162 -21.57 -10.58 -6.31
C SER A 162 -21.87 -10.61 -7.81
N ARG A 163 -22.06 -11.81 -8.37
CA ARG A 163 -22.59 -12.00 -9.73
C ARG A 163 -23.96 -12.62 -9.71
#